data_312a452132f3a493db1253c8f688575f
#
_entry.id   312a452132f3a493db1253c8f688575f
#
_cell.length_a   1.000
_cell.length_b   1.000
_cell.length_c   1.000
_cell.angle_alpha   90.00
_cell.angle_beta   90.00
_cell.angle_gamma   90.00
#
_symmetry.space_group_name_H-M   'P 1'
#
loop_
_entity.id
_entity.type
_entity.pdbx_description
1 polymer ?
#
loop_
_entity_poly.entity_id
_entity_poly.type
_entity_poly.pdbx_seq_one_letter_code
_entity_poly.pdbx_strand_id
1 'polypeptide(L)'
;MEMQSRDGKMMDLIFDEIVSIEEVPNTTKYAYDLTVEDTRNFDCYNGVCFRDTFHNSGTSSKSNVTRGVPRIEEILRLTKNPKNPSMTIYLKAQDEIDQDKAGSFTKIMEHTKLIDIVKSMQICFDPSEKSTTIIDDKELLEQFYQFEDMVKDCIGDVTEETSKSKWIIRLEIEPEILLDKGITMDDIHFAISNSHYKNEVQCVFADYNSNSNLIFRIRTKNSSILTKSKKQNITAESLDQSDEIYMLKTFQDQLLNNIVLRGVNGVKNCQVRKLQNNLVKEEGKYIKKDIYVLDTTGTNLLDALALDFIDFKRCQSNDIREIFNVLGIEAARQSIYNELTEVMEFSGVYINYHHSSLLCDRMTCNKDLVSIFRSGLLNDNVGPIAKATFEVHTEVLLKAARHADFDHMRGVSANVMTGQYGCYGTNAFQLILDLKSFENLESIEVDEVKELFNDLKENNISNLKIINNISNIKELNEDNNCNDEYDPGY
;
A
#
# COMPACT_ATOMS: atom_id res chain seq x y z
N MET A 1 36.13 19.92 -14.51
CA MET A 1 35.27 20.43 -13.42
C MET A 1 36.14 20.45 -12.18
N GLU A 2 36.59 21.61 -11.73
CA GLU A 2 37.47 21.74 -10.57
C GLU A 2 36.61 21.62 -9.31
N MET A 3 36.76 20.56 -8.55
CA MET A 3 36.16 20.43 -7.23
C MET A 3 37.14 20.94 -6.17
N GLN A 4 36.72 21.95 -5.42
CA GLN A 4 37.46 22.39 -4.23
C GLN A 4 37.09 21.53 -3.03
N SER A 5 38.09 21.02 -2.31
CA SER A 5 37.85 20.39 -1.01
C SER A 5 37.43 21.46 0.02
N ARG A 6 36.79 21.06 1.12
CA ARG A 6 36.40 21.94 2.23
C ARG A 6 37.57 22.77 2.81
N ASP A 7 38.80 22.32 2.61
CA ASP A 7 40.02 22.99 3.08
C ASP A 7 40.70 23.89 2.02
N GLY A 8 40.02 24.15 0.89
CA GLY A 8 40.52 25.06 -0.15
C GLY A 8 41.70 24.53 -0.96
N LYS A 9 42.05 23.26 -0.82
CA LYS A 9 43.04 22.62 -1.68
C LYS A 9 42.40 22.11 -2.96
N MET A 10 42.97 22.49 -4.09
CA MET A 10 42.60 21.91 -5.38
C MET A 10 42.98 20.43 -5.38
N MET A 11 42.01 19.56 -5.69
CA MET A 11 42.29 18.16 -6.02
C MET A 11 42.49 18.07 -7.53
N ASP A 12 43.69 17.63 -7.93
CA ASP A 12 43.96 17.30 -9.32
C ASP A 12 43.30 15.97 -9.67
N LEU A 13 42.08 16.03 -10.21
CA LEU A 13 41.40 14.88 -10.79
C LEU A 13 41.80 14.77 -12.25
N ILE A 14 42.48 13.68 -12.61
CA ILE A 14 42.78 13.35 -13.99
C ILE A 14 41.71 12.40 -14.49
N PHE A 15 41.03 12.81 -15.57
CA PHE A 15 40.08 11.95 -16.25
C PHE A 15 40.84 11.15 -17.33
N ASP A 16 40.71 9.83 -17.27
CA ASP A 16 41.30 8.93 -18.26
C ASP A 16 40.19 8.17 -19.01
N GLU A 17 40.47 7.79 -20.25
CA GLU A 17 39.53 7.09 -21.10
C GLU A 17 39.61 5.57 -20.85
N ILE A 18 38.46 4.93 -20.66
CA ILE A 18 38.35 3.48 -20.48
C ILE A 18 38.58 2.82 -21.84
N VAL A 19 39.72 2.16 -22.02
CA VAL A 19 40.13 1.52 -23.30
C VAL A 19 39.49 0.15 -23.47
N SER A 20 39.34 -0.63 -22.40
CA SER A 20 38.70 -1.95 -22.45
C SER A 20 38.14 -2.34 -21.10
N ILE A 21 37.03 -3.09 -21.12
CA ILE A 21 36.42 -3.71 -19.95
C ILE A 21 36.43 -5.21 -20.16
N GLU A 22 37.14 -5.95 -19.30
CA GLU A 22 37.19 -7.41 -19.34
C GLU A 22 36.50 -8.00 -18.10
N GLU A 23 35.59 -8.96 -18.31
CA GLU A 23 34.97 -9.70 -17.22
C GLU A 23 35.95 -10.74 -16.66
N VAL A 24 36.34 -10.55 -15.41
CA VAL A 24 37.20 -11.51 -14.70
C VAL A 24 36.34 -12.41 -13.81
N PRO A 25 36.44 -13.74 -13.90
CA PRO A 25 35.67 -14.63 -13.06
C PRO A 25 36.01 -14.40 -11.58
N ASN A 26 35.00 -14.27 -10.77
CA ASN A 26 35.13 -13.97 -9.34
C ASN A 26 35.77 -15.15 -8.61
N THR A 27 36.99 -15.01 -8.15
CA THR A 27 37.77 -16.06 -7.44
C THR A 27 37.50 -16.05 -5.94
N THR A 28 36.88 -14.99 -5.41
CA THR A 28 36.61 -14.83 -3.99
C THR A 28 35.08 -14.97 -3.70
N LYS A 29 34.78 -15.61 -2.59
CA LYS A 29 33.37 -15.82 -2.15
C LYS A 29 32.70 -14.52 -1.68
N TYR A 30 33.47 -13.52 -1.31
CA TYR A 30 33.00 -12.25 -0.76
C TYR A 30 33.60 -11.08 -1.52
N ALA A 31 32.80 -10.06 -1.78
CA ALA A 31 33.23 -8.74 -2.21
C ALA A 31 33.15 -7.79 -1.01
N TYR A 32 34.14 -6.94 -0.84
CA TYR A 32 34.22 -5.96 0.24
C TYR A 32 34.01 -4.56 -0.34
N ASP A 33 33.26 -3.74 0.37
CA ASP A 33 33.04 -2.34 0.06
C ASP A 33 33.43 -1.49 1.26
N LEU A 34 33.96 -0.30 1.01
CA LEU A 34 34.42 0.61 2.05
C LEU A 34 33.47 1.81 2.10
N THR A 35 32.91 2.06 3.28
CA THR A 35 32.12 3.26 3.54
C THR A 35 32.97 4.28 4.29
N VAL A 36 33.24 5.41 3.63
CA VAL A 36 33.98 6.52 4.21
C VAL A 36 32.99 7.57 4.72
N GLU A 37 33.10 7.91 5.99
CA GLU A 37 32.25 8.93 6.62
C GLU A 37 32.45 10.29 5.92
N ASP A 38 31.39 11.07 5.71
CA ASP A 38 31.31 12.36 5.04
C ASP A 38 31.46 12.35 3.51
N THR A 39 32.50 11.78 2.94
CA THR A 39 32.79 11.86 1.48
C THR A 39 32.15 10.76 0.69
N ARG A 40 32.00 9.56 1.29
CA ARG A 40 31.55 8.32 0.65
C ARG A 40 32.34 7.93 -0.59
N ASN A 41 33.52 8.47 -0.75
CA ASN A 41 34.43 8.15 -1.83
C ASN A 41 35.73 7.62 -1.27
N PHE A 42 36.32 6.64 -1.92
CA PHE A 42 37.63 6.09 -1.58
C PHE A 42 38.41 5.75 -2.83
N ASP A 43 39.72 5.85 -2.76
CA ASP A 43 40.62 5.53 -3.85
C ASP A 43 41.14 4.12 -3.69
N CYS A 44 41.12 3.34 -4.78
CA CYS A 44 41.72 2.04 -4.84
C CYS A 44 43.16 2.13 -5.37
N TYR A 45 43.91 1.02 -5.25
CA TYR A 45 45.20 0.86 -5.87
C TYR A 45 45.13 1.17 -7.36
N ASN A 46 45.88 2.12 -7.83
CA ASN A 46 45.94 2.74 -9.16
C ASN A 46 45.18 4.06 -9.32
N GLY A 47 44.72 4.68 -8.23
CA GLY A 47 44.15 6.02 -8.28
C GLY A 47 42.73 6.09 -8.82
N VAL A 48 42.03 4.95 -8.94
CA VAL A 48 40.62 4.94 -9.33
C VAL A 48 39.76 5.25 -8.13
N CYS A 49 39.01 6.34 -8.23
CA CYS A 49 38.11 6.77 -7.18
C CYS A 49 36.77 6.05 -7.32
N PHE A 50 36.37 5.33 -6.28
CA PHE A 50 35.09 4.65 -6.16
C PHE A 50 34.20 5.36 -5.15
N ARG A 51 32.91 5.26 -5.37
CA ARG A 51 31.92 5.65 -4.39
C ARG A 51 31.37 4.40 -3.73
N ASP A 52 31.16 4.47 -2.40
CA ASP A 52 30.55 3.38 -1.66
C ASP A 52 29.18 3.02 -2.25
N THR A 53 28.88 1.74 -2.31
CA THR A 53 27.55 1.26 -2.65
C THR A 53 26.63 1.46 -1.45
N PHE A 54 25.44 1.97 -1.72
CA PHE A 54 24.47 2.20 -0.66
C PHE A 54 23.90 0.86 -0.20
N HIS A 55 24.50 0.27 0.83
CA HIS A 55 24.00 -0.93 1.45
C HIS A 55 23.05 -0.58 2.59
N ASN A 56 21.78 -0.93 2.44
CA ASN A 56 20.85 -0.98 3.56
C ASN A 56 21.10 -2.26 4.38
N SER A 57 22.29 -2.37 4.96
CA SER A 57 22.60 -3.44 5.89
C SER A 57 22.26 -2.98 7.29
N GLY A 58 21.13 -3.38 7.79
CA GLY A 58 20.79 -3.15 9.18
C GLY A 58 19.30 -3.27 9.46
N THR A 59 18.99 -3.63 10.67
CA THR A 59 17.66 -3.74 11.24
C THR A 59 16.84 -2.44 11.26
N SER A 60 17.41 -1.32 10.78
CA SER A 60 16.75 -0.01 10.78
C SER A 60 16.00 0.33 9.50
N SER A 61 16.16 -0.44 8.42
CA SER A 61 15.45 -0.17 7.17
C SER A 61 14.27 -1.11 6.97
N LYS A 62 13.17 -0.57 6.43
CA LYS A 62 12.01 -1.39 6.03
C LYS A 62 12.45 -2.47 5.04
N SER A 63 12.11 -3.71 5.32
CA SER A 63 12.34 -4.83 4.40
C SER A 63 11.31 -4.83 3.28
N ASN A 64 11.70 -5.31 2.10
CA ASN A 64 10.82 -5.53 0.95
C ASN A 64 10.01 -4.31 0.44
N VAL A 65 10.54 -3.10 0.56
CA VAL A 65 9.90 -1.91 -0.03
C VAL A 65 10.45 -1.65 -1.43
N THR A 66 9.58 -1.41 -2.39
CA THR A 66 9.97 -0.96 -3.73
C THR A 66 10.59 0.43 -3.61
N ARG A 67 11.77 0.66 -4.18
CA ARG A 67 12.54 1.91 -4.05
C ARG A 67 12.88 2.51 -5.40
N GLY A 68 13.25 3.80 -5.39
CA GLY A 68 13.66 4.52 -6.60
C GLY A 68 12.52 4.77 -7.60
N VAL A 69 12.89 4.88 -8.87
CA VAL A 69 11.97 5.21 -9.98
C VAL A 69 10.72 4.32 -10.04
N PRO A 70 10.80 2.99 -9.87
CA PRO A 70 9.61 2.13 -9.88
C PRO A 70 8.59 2.51 -8.79
N ARG A 71 9.05 2.95 -7.62
CA ARG A 71 8.14 3.39 -6.55
C ARG A 71 7.49 4.73 -6.88
N ILE A 72 8.24 5.66 -7.45
CA ILE A 72 7.69 6.94 -7.90
C ILE A 72 6.60 6.70 -8.96
N GLU A 73 6.85 5.79 -9.91
CA GLU A 73 5.83 5.43 -10.90
C GLU A 73 4.58 4.81 -10.27
N GLU A 74 4.72 3.95 -9.28
CA GLU A 74 3.59 3.38 -8.56
C GLU A 74 2.74 4.45 -7.87
N ILE A 75 3.40 5.42 -7.21
CA ILE A 75 2.73 6.54 -6.54
C ILE A 75 2.00 7.42 -7.55
N LEU A 76 2.68 7.86 -8.62
CA LEU A 76 2.10 8.73 -9.63
C LEU A 76 0.96 8.08 -10.43
N ARG A 77 1.04 6.77 -10.66
CA ARG A 77 -0.01 5.99 -11.32
C ARG A 77 -1.18 5.66 -10.40
N LEU A 78 -1.00 5.76 -9.09
CA LEU A 78 -1.96 5.28 -8.10
C LEU A 78 -2.35 3.83 -8.37
N THR A 79 -1.36 2.95 -8.45
CA THR A 79 -1.58 1.54 -8.75
C THR A 79 -2.54 0.91 -7.75
N LYS A 80 -3.46 0.06 -8.24
CA LYS A 80 -4.44 -0.61 -7.37
C LYS A 80 -3.80 -1.62 -6.44
N ASN A 81 -2.79 -2.32 -6.96
CA ASN A 81 -2.06 -3.36 -6.24
C ASN A 81 -0.57 -3.01 -6.31
N PRO A 82 -0.01 -2.36 -5.30
CA PRO A 82 1.43 -2.12 -5.25
C PRO A 82 2.18 -3.45 -5.20
N LYS A 83 3.41 -3.48 -5.73
CA LYS A 83 4.21 -4.71 -5.78
C LYS A 83 4.50 -5.26 -4.39
N ASN A 84 4.89 -4.38 -3.48
CA ASN A 84 5.25 -4.73 -2.10
C ASN A 84 4.43 -3.88 -1.12
N PRO A 85 3.15 -4.24 -0.89
CA PRO A 85 2.36 -3.57 0.12
C PRO A 85 2.94 -3.84 1.51
N SER A 86 3.08 -2.80 2.31
CA SER A 86 3.65 -2.88 3.67
C SER A 86 3.00 -1.86 4.60
N MET A 87 2.94 -2.20 5.88
CA MET A 87 2.52 -1.28 6.93
C MET A 87 3.59 -1.19 8.01
N THR A 88 3.78 -0.02 8.55
CA THR A 88 4.55 0.19 9.78
C THR A 88 3.57 0.47 10.91
N ILE A 89 3.55 -0.44 11.87
CA ILE A 89 2.62 -0.44 12.98
C ILE A 89 3.36 -0.06 14.26
N TYR A 90 2.89 0.99 14.91
CA TYR A 90 3.40 1.43 16.19
C TYR A 90 2.60 0.79 17.32
N LEU A 91 3.31 0.33 18.32
CA LEU A 91 2.73 -0.22 19.56
C LEU A 91 2.36 0.90 20.53
N LYS A 92 1.50 0.59 21.48
CA LYS A 92 1.20 1.51 22.59
C LYS A 92 2.44 1.77 23.43
N ALA A 93 2.52 2.95 24.04
CA ALA A 93 3.68 3.42 24.80
C ALA A 93 4.16 2.45 25.91
N GLN A 94 3.28 1.59 26.41
CA GLN A 94 3.61 0.58 27.43
C GLN A 94 4.36 -0.63 26.86
N ASP A 95 4.14 -0.95 25.60
CA ASP A 95 4.64 -2.17 24.95
C ASP A 95 5.73 -1.89 23.91
N GLU A 96 5.92 -0.61 23.50
CA GLU A 96 6.89 -0.23 22.47
C GLU A 96 8.37 -0.38 22.90
N ILE A 97 8.63 -0.55 24.19
CA ILE A 97 10.00 -0.63 24.76
C ILE A 97 10.47 -2.10 24.81
N ASP A 98 9.55 -3.06 24.91
CA ASP A 98 9.86 -4.47 25.13
C ASP A 98 9.93 -5.25 23.81
N GLN A 99 11.10 -5.80 23.49
CA GLN A 99 11.31 -6.61 22.28
C GLN A 99 10.51 -7.92 22.30
N ASP A 100 10.44 -8.60 23.46
CA ASP A 100 9.77 -9.89 23.58
C ASP A 100 8.25 -9.76 23.39
N LYS A 101 7.66 -8.69 23.91
CA LYS A 101 6.25 -8.37 23.66
C LYS A 101 6.00 -8.06 22.20
N ALA A 102 6.85 -7.23 21.59
CA ALA A 102 6.75 -6.97 20.16
C ALA A 102 6.83 -8.26 19.33
N GLY A 103 7.74 -9.18 19.71
CA GLY A 103 7.84 -10.51 19.10
C GLY A 103 6.60 -11.38 19.29
N SER A 104 5.90 -11.27 20.42
CA SER A 104 4.64 -11.99 20.62
C SER A 104 3.50 -11.45 19.74
N PHE A 105 3.47 -10.15 19.52
CA PHE A 105 2.46 -9.51 18.67
C PHE A 105 2.64 -9.82 17.19
N THR A 106 3.87 -10.11 16.72
CA THR A 106 4.07 -10.55 15.32
C THR A 106 3.27 -11.80 15.01
N LYS A 107 3.23 -12.76 15.95
CA LYS A 107 2.47 -14.01 15.80
C LYS A 107 0.96 -13.78 15.71
N ILE A 108 0.45 -12.71 16.37
CA ILE A 108 -0.97 -12.34 16.32
C ILE A 108 -1.31 -11.66 15.00
N MET A 109 -0.35 -10.93 14.41
CA MET A 109 -0.55 -10.19 13.16
C MET A 109 -0.49 -11.06 11.92
N GLU A 110 0.36 -12.08 11.90
CA GLU A 110 0.57 -12.93 10.73
C GLU A 110 -0.67 -13.75 10.38
N HIS A 111 -1.18 -13.53 9.17
CA HIS A 111 -2.31 -14.29 8.64
C HIS A 111 -1.90 -15.72 8.32
N THR A 112 -2.47 -16.66 9.02
CA THR A 112 -2.19 -18.08 8.83
C THR A 112 -3.48 -18.82 8.50
N LYS A 113 -3.51 -19.44 7.34
CA LYS A 113 -4.58 -20.35 6.92
C LYS A 113 -4.20 -21.78 7.21
N LEU A 114 -5.19 -22.65 7.19
CA LEU A 114 -4.96 -24.09 7.39
C LEU A 114 -4.02 -24.66 6.31
N ILE A 115 -4.10 -24.19 5.06
CA ILE A 115 -3.24 -24.63 3.96
C ILE A 115 -1.75 -24.35 4.21
N ASP A 116 -1.43 -23.30 4.96
CA ASP A 116 -0.03 -22.86 5.20
C ASP A 116 0.72 -23.79 6.16
N ILE A 117 -0.01 -24.63 6.91
CA ILE A 117 0.54 -25.52 7.94
C ILE A 117 0.56 -26.98 7.46
N VAL A 118 -0.24 -27.31 6.48
CA VAL A 118 -0.40 -28.68 5.98
C VAL A 118 0.75 -29.08 5.08
N LYS A 119 1.48 -30.12 5.44
CA LYS A 119 2.56 -30.72 4.63
C LYS A 119 2.03 -31.60 3.51
N SER A 120 1.10 -32.50 3.84
CA SER A 120 0.47 -33.39 2.87
C SER A 120 -1.00 -33.60 3.16
N MET A 121 -1.78 -33.90 2.14
CA MET A 121 -3.20 -34.17 2.26
C MET A 121 -3.60 -35.39 1.44
N GLN A 122 -4.44 -36.23 2.03
CA GLN A 122 -4.89 -37.47 1.42
C GLN A 122 -6.38 -37.72 1.70
N ILE A 123 -7.09 -38.20 0.72
CA ILE A 123 -8.46 -38.69 0.90
C ILE A 123 -8.37 -40.19 1.04
N CYS A 124 -8.76 -40.72 2.20
CA CYS A 124 -8.67 -42.13 2.54
C CYS A 124 -10.07 -42.73 2.70
N PHE A 125 -10.21 -44.03 2.45
CA PHE A 125 -11.45 -44.78 2.66
C PHE A 125 -11.31 -45.71 3.86
N ASP A 126 -12.13 -45.49 4.89
CA ASP A 126 -12.24 -46.37 6.06
C ASP A 126 -13.57 -47.13 6.02
N PRO A 127 -13.56 -48.43 5.95
CA PRO A 127 -14.77 -49.23 5.83
C PRO A 127 -15.65 -49.18 7.06
N SER A 128 -15.09 -49.01 8.25
CA SER A 128 -15.81 -48.92 9.50
C SER A 128 -15.33 -47.72 10.33
N GLU A 129 -16.16 -47.22 11.24
CA GLU A 129 -15.84 -46.05 12.06
C GLU A 129 -14.66 -46.27 13.01
N LYS A 130 -14.59 -47.46 13.61
CA LYS A 130 -13.58 -47.79 14.63
C LYS A 130 -12.28 -48.40 14.07
N SER A 131 -12.22 -48.72 12.75
CA SER A 131 -11.05 -49.34 12.12
C SER A 131 -10.55 -48.51 10.95
N THR A 132 -9.25 -48.41 10.82
CA THR A 132 -8.58 -47.74 9.68
C THR A 132 -7.68 -48.70 8.94
N THR A 133 -7.52 -48.46 7.65
CA THR A 133 -6.58 -49.18 6.78
C THR A 133 -5.14 -48.69 6.95
N ILE A 134 -4.94 -47.49 7.54
CA ILE A 134 -3.64 -46.88 7.70
C ILE A 134 -3.04 -47.33 9.07
N ILE A 135 -1.86 -47.94 9.01
CA ILE A 135 -1.22 -48.53 10.18
C ILE A 135 -0.83 -47.46 11.20
N ASP A 136 -0.32 -46.30 10.74
CA ASP A 136 0.16 -45.21 11.56
C ASP A 136 -0.95 -44.53 12.39
N ASP A 137 -2.18 -44.54 11.88
CA ASP A 137 -3.30 -43.84 12.51
C ASP A 137 -4.09 -44.77 13.47
N LYS A 138 -3.72 -46.06 13.56
CA LYS A 138 -4.48 -47.04 14.31
C LYS A 138 -4.50 -46.81 15.80
N GLU A 139 -3.33 -46.51 16.38
CA GLU A 139 -3.19 -46.23 17.79
C GLU A 139 -3.97 -44.98 18.21
N LEU A 140 -3.92 -43.95 17.39
CA LEU A 140 -4.64 -42.69 17.61
C LEU A 140 -6.16 -42.90 17.64
N LEU A 141 -6.69 -43.69 16.71
CA LEU A 141 -8.11 -44.00 16.69
C LEU A 141 -8.55 -44.84 17.89
N GLU A 142 -7.77 -45.85 18.26
CA GLU A 142 -8.08 -46.69 19.40
C GLU A 142 -8.15 -45.84 20.71
N GLN A 143 -7.21 -44.94 20.94
CA GLN A 143 -7.21 -44.04 22.09
C GLN A 143 -8.42 -43.07 22.04
N PHE A 144 -8.73 -42.51 20.90
CA PHE A 144 -9.87 -41.61 20.75
C PHE A 144 -11.21 -42.28 21.05
N TYR A 145 -11.44 -43.48 20.50
CA TYR A 145 -12.69 -44.20 20.73
C TYR A 145 -12.80 -44.77 22.17
N GLN A 146 -11.69 -45.14 22.79
CA GLN A 146 -11.70 -45.51 24.20
C GLN A 146 -12.12 -44.33 25.08
N PHE A 147 -11.64 -43.12 24.76
CA PHE A 147 -12.05 -41.92 25.49
C PHE A 147 -13.51 -41.57 25.22
N GLU A 148 -13.97 -41.67 23.97
CA GLU A 148 -15.37 -41.41 23.58
C GLU A 148 -16.32 -42.38 24.27
N ASP A 149 -15.97 -43.68 24.33
CA ASP A 149 -16.76 -44.69 25.06
C ASP A 149 -16.82 -44.42 26.56
N MET A 150 -15.72 -43.98 27.20
CA MET A 150 -15.74 -43.54 28.62
C MET A 150 -16.64 -42.30 28.84
N VAL A 151 -16.62 -41.34 27.96
CA VAL A 151 -17.47 -40.14 28.02
C VAL A 151 -18.95 -40.50 27.85
N LYS A 152 -19.29 -41.45 26.97
CA LYS A 152 -20.67 -41.94 26.77
C LYS A 152 -21.19 -42.65 28.03
N ASP A 153 -20.37 -43.44 28.69
CA ASP A 153 -20.72 -44.11 29.96
C ASP A 153 -21.01 -43.08 31.07
N CYS A 154 -20.40 -41.91 31.05
CA CYS A 154 -20.61 -40.84 32.03
C CYS A 154 -21.84 -39.96 31.78
N ILE A 155 -22.18 -39.69 30.52
CA ILE A 155 -23.18 -38.66 30.13
C ILE A 155 -24.52 -39.31 29.72
N GLY A 156 -24.54 -40.63 29.42
CA GLY A 156 -25.70 -41.31 28.84
C GLY A 156 -25.83 -41.07 27.36
N ASP A 157 -26.53 -41.97 26.66
CA ASP A 157 -26.71 -41.90 25.20
C ASP A 157 -27.45 -40.65 24.73
N VAL A 158 -26.70 -39.60 24.42
CA VAL A 158 -27.20 -38.35 23.78
C VAL A 158 -26.73 -38.31 22.29
N THR A 159 -26.41 -39.40 21.70
CA THR A 159 -25.91 -39.41 20.33
C THR A 159 -27.03 -39.73 19.35
N GLU A 160 -27.48 -38.70 18.60
CA GLU A 160 -28.13 -38.91 17.31
C GLU A 160 -27.18 -39.73 16.42
N GLU A 161 -27.62 -40.94 16.02
CA GLU A 161 -26.94 -41.76 15.01
C GLU A 161 -26.98 -41.07 13.64
N THR A 162 -26.17 -40.03 13.48
CA THR A 162 -25.96 -39.41 12.16
C THR A 162 -25.02 -40.30 11.38
N SER A 163 -25.48 -40.80 10.23
CA SER A 163 -24.65 -41.61 9.33
C SER A 163 -23.43 -40.80 8.90
N LYS A 164 -22.26 -41.27 9.28
CA LYS A 164 -20.97 -40.64 8.96
C LYS A 164 -20.44 -41.17 7.63
N SER A 165 -19.75 -40.34 6.86
CA SER A 165 -19.11 -40.76 5.62
C SER A 165 -17.99 -41.77 5.89
N LYS A 166 -17.82 -42.72 4.98
CA LYS A 166 -16.70 -43.66 4.99
C LYS A 166 -15.40 -43.05 4.48
N TRP A 167 -15.50 -41.91 3.85
CA TRP A 167 -14.36 -41.16 3.36
C TRP A 167 -13.84 -40.21 4.41
N ILE A 168 -12.50 -40.09 4.52
CA ILE A 168 -11.80 -39.30 5.48
C ILE A 168 -10.78 -38.41 4.76
N ILE A 169 -10.68 -37.15 5.15
CA ILE A 169 -9.62 -36.28 4.76
C ILE A 169 -8.54 -36.36 5.83
N ARG A 170 -7.37 -36.87 5.46
CA ARG A 170 -6.19 -36.96 6.33
C ARG A 170 -5.23 -35.84 5.98
N LEU A 171 -4.94 -35.01 6.96
CA LEU A 171 -3.99 -33.91 6.87
C LEU A 171 -2.76 -34.30 7.70
N GLU A 172 -1.61 -34.21 7.11
CA GLU A 172 -0.32 -34.29 7.80
C GLU A 172 0.22 -32.88 7.99
N ILE A 173 0.46 -32.50 9.23
CA ILE A 173 0.81 -31.15 9.62
C ILE A 173 2.31 -31.08 9.90
N GLU A 174 2.95 -29.99 9.51
CA GLU A 174 4.37 -29.77 9.69
C GLU A 174 4.65 -29.21 11.10
N PRO A 175 5.37 -29.95 11.98
CA PRO A 175 5.57 -29.55 13.35
C PRO A 175 6.46 -28.32 13.50
N GLU A 176 7.40 -28.09 12.59
CA GLU A 176 8.29 -26.93 12.61
C GLU A 176 7.51 -25.63 12.40
N ILE A 177 6.60 -25.60 11.44
CA ILE A 177 5.76 -24.43 11.16
C ILE A 177 4.80 -24.13 12.32
N LEU A 178 4.25 -25.18 12.94
CA LEU A 178 3.41 -25.02 14.13
C LEU A 178 4.15 -24.35 15.29
N LEU A 179 5.39 -24.79 15.54
CA LEU A 179 6.24 -24.23 16.61
C LEU A 179 6.60 -22.78 16.31
N ASP A 180 7.04 -22.49 15.08
CA ASP A 180 7.42 -21.13 14.68
C ASP A 180 6.25 -20.16 14.84
N LYS A 181 5.07 -20.55 14.42
CA LYS A 181 3.87 -19.74 14.54
C LYS A 181 3.21 -19.80 15.92
N GLY A 182 3.60 -20.75 16.76
CA GLY A 182 3.04 -20.94 18.09
C GLY A 182 1.54 -21.28 18.07
N ILE A 183 1.15 -22.16 17.12
CA ILE A 183 -0.21 -22.69 16.97
C ILE A 183 -0.25 -24.10 17.51
N THR A 184 -1.32 -24.47 18.23
CA THR A 184 -1.54 -25.81 18.76
C THR A 184 -2.52 -26.60 17.91
N MET A 185 -2.55 -27.95 18.05
CA MET A 185 -3.53 -28.80 17.38
C MET A 185 -4.95 -28.47 17.84
N ASP A 186 -5.09 -28.05 19.11
CA ASP A 186 -6.37 -27.61 19.67
C ASP A 186 -6.87 -26.32 19.00
N ASP A 187 -5.96 -25.36 18.69
CA ASP A 187 -6.34 -24.13 17.98
C ASP A 187 -6.92 -24.45 16.60
N ILE A 188 -6.37 -25.43 15.89
CA ILE A 188 -6.91 -25.90 14.62
C ILE A 188 -8.31 -26.47 14.78
N HIS A 189 -8.50 -27.31 15.80
CA HIS A 189 -9.80 -27.87 16.12
C HIS A 189 -10.82 -26.78 16.47
N PHE A 190 -10.44 -25.80 17.30
CA PHE A 190 -11.31 -24.67 17.66
C PHE A 190 -11.65 -23.80 16.46
N ALA A 191 -10.71 -23.54 15.56
CA ALA A 191 -10.95 -22.79 14.33
C ALA A 191 -11.97 -23.51 13.42
N ILE A 192 -11.86 -24.82 13.27
CA ILE A 192 -12.83 -25.62 12.51
C ILE A 192 -14.19 -25.62 13.23
N SER A 193 -14.22 -25.81 14.55
CA SER A 193 -15.43 -25.85 15.35
C SER A 193 -16.19 -24.53 15.43
N ASN A 194 -15.48 -23.40 15.27
CA ASN A 194 -16.09 -22.07 15.22
C ASN A 194 -16.47 -21.64 13.80
N SER A 195 -16.06 -22.39 12.79
CA SER A 195 -16.39 -22.12 11.39
C SER A 195 -17.83 -22.57 11.04
N HIS A 196 -18.26 -22.20 9.84
CA HIS A 196 -19.55 -22.66 9.28
C HIS A 196 -19.67 -24.19 9.16
N TYR A 197 -18.55 -24.90 9.27
CA TYR A 197 -18.46 -26.36 9.11
C TYR A 197 -18.66 -27.14 10.42
N LYS A 198 -18.90 -26.48 11.55
CA LYS A 198 -19.04 -27.07 12.91
C LYS A 198 -19.91 -28.33 12.96
N ASN A 199 -21.08 -28.28 12.31
CA ASN A 199 -22.07 -29.38 12.35
C ASN A 199 -21.86 -30.44 11.26
N GLU A 200 -20.97 -30.17 10.32
CA GLU A 200 -20.73 -30.99 9.14
C GLU A 200 -19.53 -31.93 9.29
N VAL A 201 -18.69 -31.69 10.31
CA VAL A 201 -17.37 -32.33 10.42
C VAL A 201 -17.15 -32.94 11.80
N GLN A 202 -16.46 -34.06 11.84
CA GLN A 202 -15.87 -34.64 13.05
C GLN A 202 -14.36 -34.66 12.89
N CYS A 203 -13.63 -34.14 13.87
CA CYS A 203 -12.18 -34.05 13.85
C CYS A 203 -11.58 -35.02 14.85
N VAL A 204 -10.54 -35.74 14.44
CA VAL A 204 -9.70 -36.58 15.30
C VAL A 204 -8.26 -36.21 15.02
N PHE A 205 -7.49 -35.88 16.03
CA PHE A 205 -6.11 -35.42 15.87
C PHE A 205 -5.19 -36.00 16.93
N ALA A 206 -3.91 -36.07 16.61
CA ALA A 206 -2.86 -36.51 17.51
C ALA A 206 -2.39 -35.34 18.37
N ASP A 207 -2.06 -35.64 19.64
CA ASP A 207 -1.43 -34.66 20.49
C ASP A 207 0.04 -34.42 20.12
N TYR A 208 0.57 -33.25 20.44
CA TYR A 208 1.94 -32.83 20.11
C TYR A 208 3.03 -33.74 20.71
N ASN A 209 2.70 -34.47 21.78
CA ASN A 209 3.62 -35.37 22.49
C ASN A 209 3.82 -36.73 21.81
N SER A 210 3.10 -37.04 20.72
CA SER A 210 3.30 -38.28 19.99
C SER A 210 4.61 -38.25 19.19
N ASN A 211 5.42 -39.31 19.29
CA ASN A 211 6.65 -39.46 18.46
C ASN A 211 6.36 -39.71 16.97
N SER A 212 5.09 -39.74 16.59
CA SER A 212 4.62 -39.91 15.21
C SER A 212 4.38 -38.56 14.55
N ASN A 213 4.18 -38.57 13.24
CA ASN A 213 3.77 -37.40 12.47
C ASN A 213 2.47 -36.81 13.04
N LEU A 214 2.35 -35.50 13.04
CA LEU A 214 1.14 -34.81 13.47
C LEU A 214 0.03 -35.01 12.45
N ILE A 215 -0.97 -35.79 12.80
CA ILE A 215 -2.05 -36.22 11.92
C ILE A 215 -3.35 -35.58 12.38
N PHE A 216 -4.06 -34.95 11.46
CA PHE A 216 -5.37 -34.40 11.67
C PHE A 216 -6.36 -35.06 10.70
N ARG A 217 -7.36 -35.78 11.23
CA ARG A 217 -8.36 -36.52 10.45
C ARG A 217 -9.70 -35.84 10.52
N ILE A 218 -10.28 -35.57 9.37
CA ILE A 218 -11.57 -34.92 9.24
C ILE A 218 -12.53 -35.88 8.55
N ARG A 219 -13.61 -36.18 9.24
CA ARG A 219 -14.71 -37.02 8.71
C ARG A 219 -15.95 -36.15 8.54
N THR A 220 -16.60 -36.24 7.38
CA THR A 220 -17.83 -35.51 7.10
C THR A 220 -19.06 -36.30 7.49
N LYS A 221 -20.13 -35.63 7.91
CA LYS A 221 -21.44 -36.21 8.14
C LYS A 221 -22.22 -36.26 6.82
N ASN A 222 -22.76 -37.41 6.45
CA ASN A 222 -23.39 -37.65 5.13
C ASN A 222 -24.60 -36.75 4.83
N SER A 223 -25.26 -36.21 5.86
CA SER A 223 -26.51 -35.48 5.67
C SER A 223 -26.36 -34.09 5.02
N SER A 224 -25.17 -33.43 5.16
CA SER A 224 -24.98 -32.05 4.73
C SER A 224 -24.48 -31.89 3.30
N ILE A 225 -23.71 -32.85 2.80
CA ILE A 225 -23.14 -32.80 1.46
C ILE A 225 -24.21 -33.21 0.42
N LEU A 226 -25.02 -34.25 0.74
CA LEU A 226 -26.06 -34.76 -0.13
C LEU A 226 -27.30 -33.84 -0.24
N THR A 227 -27.58 -32.98 0.78
CA THR A 227 -28.77 -32.09 0.76
C THR A 227 -28.54 -30.84 -0.09
N LYS A 228 -27.31 -30.37 -0.25
CA LYS A 228 -27.02 -29.21 -1.13
C LYS A 228 -27.14 -29.57 -2.63
N SER A 229 -26.90 -30.83 -3.02
CA SER A 229 -27.06 -31.30 -4.40
C SER A 229 -28.48 -31.65 -4.79
N LYS A 230 -29.39 -31.91 -3.82
CA LYS A 230 -30.80 -32.22 -4.10
C LYS A 230 -31.65 -31.03 -4.59
N LYS A 231 -31.11 -29.81 -4.61
CA LYS A 231 -31.78 -28.64 -5.20
C LYS A 231 -31.59 -28.50 -6.71
N GLN A 232 -30.74 -29.29 -7.32
CA GLN A 232 -30.68 -29.45 -8.78
C GLN A 232 -31.29 -30.82 -9.09
N ASN A 233 -32.36 -30.84 -9.88
CA ASN A 233 -33.14 -32.02 -10.28
C ASN A 233 -32.27 -33.07 -10.98
N ILE A 234 -31.45 -33.79 -10.23
CA ILE A 234 -30.69 -34.93 -10.71
C ILE A 234 -31.38 -36.17 -10.19
N THR A 235 -31.89 -36.96 -11.10
CA THR A 235 -32.51 -38.25 -10.83
C THR A 235 -31.56 -39.14 -10.03
N ALA A 236 -32.10 -39.79 -8.99
CA ALA A 236 -31.36 -40.56 -7.99
C ALA A 236 -30.60 -41.80 -8.50
N GLU A 237 -30.61 -42.06 -9.80
CA GLU A 237 -30.06 -43.30 -10.41
C GLU A 237 -28.63 -43.13 -10.97
N SER A 238 -28.05 -41.94 -10.98
CA SER A 238 -26.73 -41.67 -11.57
C SER A 238 -25.69 -41.06 -10.61
N LEU A 239 -25.83 -41.28 -9.30
CA LEU A 239 -24.76 -40.92 -8.36
C LEU A 239 -23.65 -41.96 -8.41
N ASP A 240 -22.80 -41.87 -9.41
CA ASP A 240 -21.53 -42.58 -9.46
C ASP A 240 -20.69 -42.20 -8.23
N GLN A 241 -20.00 -43.16 -7.63
CA GLN A 241 -19.08 -42.95 -6.51
C GLN A 241 -18.00 -41.93 -6.83
N SER A 242 -17.74 -41.65 -8.10
CA SER A 242 -16.86 -40.60 -8.59
C SER A 242 -17.32 -39.21 -8.18
N ASP A 243 -18.62 -38.95 -8.14
CA ASP A 243 -19.16 -37.61 -7.78
C ASP A 243 -18.95 -37.27 -6.29
N GLU A 244 -19.01 -38.30 -5.42
CA GLU A 244 -18.74 -38.13 -4.00
C GLU A 244 -17.27 -37.69 -3.73
N ILE A 245 -16.33 -38.29 -4.46
CA ILE A 245 -14.90 -37.95 -4.36
C ILE A 245 -14.64 -36.50 -4.84
N TYR A 246 -15.27 -36.08 -5.92
CA TYR A 246 -15.17 -34.71 -6.41
C TYR A 246 -15.75 -33.70 -5.43
N MET A 247 -16.88 -34.01 -4.80
CA MET A 247 -17.47 -33.16 -3.76
C MET A 247 -16.54 -33.05 -2.54
N LEU A 248 -15.95 -34.17 -2.12
CA LEU A 248 -14.99 -34.16 -1.01
C LEU A 248 -13.73 -33.37 -1.33
N LYS A 249 -13.23 -33.48 -2.58
CA LYS A 249 -12.09 -32.67 -3.02
C LYS A 249 -12.40 -31.20 -3.02
N THR A 250 -13.55 -30.78 -3.53
CA THR A 250 -14.00 -29.39 -3.49
C THR A 250 -14.18 -28.92 -2.06
N PHE A 251 -14.73 -29.74 -1.18
CA PHE A 251 -14.87 -29.44 0.25
C PHE A 251 -13.52 -29.30 0.93
N GLN A 252 -12.58 -30.18 0.62
CA GLN A 252 -11.20 -30.11 1.10
C GLN A 252 -10.54 -28.78 0.72
N ASP A 253 -10.63 -28.39 -0.56
CA ASP A 253 -10.06 -27.14 -1.05
C ASP A 253 -10.72 -25.91 -0.40
N GLN A 254 -12.03 -25.95 -0.19
CA GLN A 254 -12.75 -24.88 0.52
C GLN A 254 -12.33 -24.81 2.00
N LEU A 255 -12.19 -25.95 2.67
CA LEU A 255 -11.80 -26.03 4.06
C LEU A 255 -10.38 -25.47 4.26
N LEU A 256 -9.43 -25.87 3.41
CA LEU A 256 -8.05 -25.42 3.48
C LEU A 256 -7.89 -23.91 3.23
N ASN A 257 -8.64 -23.36 2.28
CA ASN A 257 -8.50 -21.95 1.91
C ASN A 257 -9.32 -20.98 2.77
N ASN A 258 -10.45 -21.43 3.33
CA ASN A 258 -11.38 -20.57 4.05
C ASN A 258 -11.13 -20.54 5.57
N ILE A 259 -10.52 -21.59 6.13
CA ILE A 259 -10.25 -21.61 7.55
C ILE A 259 -9.01 -20.77 7.85
N VAL A 260 -9.24 -19.70 8.58
CA VAL A 260 -8.21 -18.83 9.13
C VAL A 260 -7.98 -19.24 10.56
N LEU A 261 -6.73 -19.58 10.89
CA LEU A 261 -6.34 -20.01 12.24
C LEU A 261 -6.03 -18.79 13.11
N ARG A 262 -5.28 -17.86 12.57
CA ARG A 262 -4.84 -16.66 13.27
C ARG A 262 -4.51 -15.54 12.28
N GLY A 263 -4.47 -14.31 12.78
CA GLY A 263 -3.90 -13.16 12.09
C GLY A 263 -4.89 -12.29 11.34
N VAL A 264 -4.36 -11.20 10.84
CA VAL A 264 -5.09 -10.18 10.08
C VAL A 264 -5.05 -10.54 8.60
N ASN A 265 -6.22 -10.58 7.97
CA ASN A 265 -6.30 -10.91 6.55
C ASN A 265 -5.45 -9.95 5.71
N GLY A 266 -4.64 -10.48 4.79
CA GLY A 266 -3.76 -9.70 3.91
C GLY A 266 -2.34 -9.53 4.43
N VAL A 267 -2.05 -9.75 5.72
CA VAL A 267 -0.70 -9.66 6.30
C VAL A 267 -0.01 -11.02 6.20
N LYS A 268 0.98 -11.14 5.32
CA LYS A 268 1.69 -12.42 5.10
C LYS A 268 2.78 -12.68 6.13
N ASN A 269 3.54 -11.66 6.46
CA ASN A 269 4.68 -11.77 7.40
C ASN A 269 4.78 -10.47 8.20
N CYS A 270 5.26 -10.57 9.42
CA CYS A 270 5.44 -9.45 10.33
C CYS A 270 6.81 -9.53 11.00
N GLN A 271 7.58 -8.45 10.93
CA GLN A 271 8.93 -8.37 11.48
C GLN A 271 9.05 -7.24 12.49
N VAL A 272 9.79 -7.47 13.56
CA VAL A 272 10.09 -6.44 14.55
C VAL A 272 11.28 -5.63 14.07
N ARG A 273 11.12 -4.30 14.00
CA ARG A 273 12.19 -3.36 13.68
C ARG A 273 12.44 -2.41 14.84
N LYS A 274 13.70 -2.23 15.18
CA LYS A 274 14.14 -1.29 16.21
C LYS A 274 14.38 0.09 15.60
N LEU A 275 13.66 1.11 16.09
CA LEU A 275 13.90 2.51 15.77
C LEU A 275 14.73 3.15 16.87
N GLN A 276 15.92 3.64 16.53
CA GLN A 276 16.85 4.25 17.47
C GLN A 276 16.57 5.73 17.65
N ASN A 277 16.84 6.25 18.85
CA ASN A 277 16.78 7.69 19.15
C ASN A 277 15.42 8.37 18.95
N ASN A 278 14.32 7.65 19.09
CA ASN A 278 12.99 8.26 19.00
C ASN A 278 12.65 9.09 20.25
N LEU A 279 11.93 10.19 20.02
CA LEU A 279 11.46 11.06 21.09
C LEU A 279 10.17 10.50 21.69
N VAL A 280 10.28 9.98 22.90
CA VAL A 280 9.13 9.49 23.69
C VAL A 280 8.82 10.52 24.77
N LYS A 281 7.54 10.83 24.97
CA LYS A 281 7.08 11.75 26.01
C LYS A 281 6.79 10.95 27.29
N GLU A 282 7.65 11.10 28.28
CA GLU A 282 7.45 10.53 29.64
C GLU A 282 7.37 11.65 30.65
N GLU A 283 6.38 11.62 31.55
CA GLU A 283 6.18 12.58 32.65
C GLU A 283 6.28 14.07 32.21
N GLY A 284 5.85 14.37 30.97
CA GLY A 284 5.91 15.74 30.42
C GLY A 284 7.26 16.14 29.84
N LYS A 285 8.28 15.30 29.87
CA LYS A 285 9.60 15.54 29.25
C LYS A 285 9.77 14.63 28.03
N TYR A 286 10.49 15.14 27.02
CA TYR A 286 10.85 14.36 25.84
C TYR A 286 12.21 13.70 26.07
N ILE A 287 12.22 12.37 26.05
CA ILE A 287 13.42 11.56 26.24
C ILE A 287 13.67 10.75 24.97
N LYS A 288 14.92 10.66 24.53
CA LYS A 288 15.30 9.80 23.41
C LYS A 288 15.36 8.35 23.90
N LYS A 289 14.54 7.50 23.32
CA LYS A 289 14.52 6.07 23.58
C LYS A 289 14.47 5.26 22.29
N ASP A 290 14.95 4.05 22.39
CA ASP A 290 14.78 3.05 21.32
C ASP A 290 13.39 2.43 21.46
N ILE A 291 12.64 2.40 20.36
CA ILE A 291 11.30 1.80 20.31
C ILE A 291 11.26 0.69 19.28
N TYR A 292 10.39 -0.29 19.50
CA TYR A 292 10.15 -1.39 18.59
C TYR A 292 8.85 -1.15 17.82
N VAL A 293 8.91 -1.31 16.50
CA VAL A 293 7.77 -1.22 15.59
C VAL A 293 7.62 -2.52 14.82
N LEU A 294 6.41 -2.79 14.36
CA LEU A 294 6.11 -3.95 13.54
C LEU A 294 6.01 -3.52 12.07
N ASP A 295 6.87 -4.08 11.23
CA ASP A 295 6.78 -3.92 9.79
C ASP A 295 6.12 -5.16 9.19
N THR A 296 5.03 -4.97 8.43
CA THR A 296 4.28 -6.05 7.81
C THR A 296 4.56 -6.15 6.32
N THR A 297 4.48 -7.36 5.79
CA THR A 297 4.40 -7.63 4.35
C THR A 297 2.95 -7.92 4.02
N GLY A 298 2.34 -7.04 3.25
CA GLY A 298 0.90 -7.01 3.04
C GLY A 298 0.22 -5.92 3.86
N THR A 299 -0.97 -5.50 3.43
CA THR A 299 -1.71 -4.41 4.04
C THR A 299 -3.14 -4.82 4.35
N ASN A 300 -3.61 -4.42 5.52
CA ASN A 300 -5.01 -4.34 5.93
C ASN A 300 -5.09 -3.39 7.12
N LEU A 301 -5.15 -2.11 6.79
CA LEU A 301 -5.12 -1.05 7.80
C LEU A 301 -6.36 -1.09 8.69
N LEU A 302 -7.53 -1.39 8.14
CA LEU A 302 -8.79 -1.37 8.87
C LEU A 302 -8.80 -2.38 10.04
N ASP A 303 -8.48 -3.63 9.75
CA ASP A 303 -8.47 -4.69 10.76
C ASP A 303 -7.30 -4.52 11.75
N ALA A 304 -6.15 -4.02 11.25
CA ALA A 304 -5.00 -3.74 12.10
C ALA A 304 -5.32 -2.65 13.14
N LEU A 305 -5.95 -1.55 12.74
CA LEU A 305 -6.32 -0.46 13.67
C LEU A 305 -7.33 -0.88 14.74
N ALA A 306 -8.06 -1.97 14.55
CA ALA A 306 -9.00 -2.51 15.52
C ALA A 306 -8.33 -3.28 16.68
N LEU A 307 -7.03 -3.59 16.59
CA LEU A 307 -6.32 -4.36 17.61
C LEU A 307 -5.93 -3.50 18.82
N ASP A 308 -6.12 -4.03 20.02
CA ASP A 308 -5.97 -3.29 21.26
C ASP A 308 -4.55 -2.83 21.59
N PHE A 309 -3.52 -3.53 21.12
CA PHE A 309 -2.11 -3.22 21.39
C PHE A 309 -1.51 -2.16 20.45
N ILE A 310 -2.23 -1.76 19.43
CA ILE A 310 -1.76 -0.85 18.38
C ILE A 310 -2.06 0.61 18.75
N ASP A 311 -1.10 1.50 18.47
CA ASP A 311 -1.33 2.94 18.48
C ASP A 311 -1.82 3.41 17.11
N PHE A 312 -3.13 3.51 16.96
CA PHE A 312 -3.81 3.86 15.70
C PHE A 312 -3.40 5.24 15.15
N LYS A 313 -2.87 6.14 15.99
CA LYS A 313 -2.50 7.52 15.58
C LYS A 313 -1.21 7.57 14.78
N ARG A 314 -0.31 6.62 15.00
CA ARG A 314 1.03 6.61 14.42
C ARG A 314 1.20 5.59 13.28
N CYS A 315 0.23 4.70 13.09
CA CYS A 315 0.32 3.66 12.08
C CYS A 315 0.33 4.24 10.65
N GLN A 316 1.16 3.66 9.81
CA GLN A 316 1.36 4.08 8.42
C GLN A 316 1.28 2.87 7.49
N SER A 317 0.65 3.05 6.34
CA SER A 317 0.65 2.09 5.24
C SER A 317 1.31 2.73 4.02
N ASN A 318 1.94 1.92 3.17
CA ASN A 318 2.46 2.40 1.90
C ASN A 318 1.42 2.33 0.77
N ASP A 319 0.24 1.75 1.02
CA ASP A 319 -0.86 1.73 0.06
C ASP A 319 -1.73 2.98 0.22
N ILE A 320 -1.55 3.93 -0.70
CA ILE A 320 -2.25 5.22 -0.72
C ILE A 320 -3.77 5.04 -0.86
N ARG A 321 -4.21 4.03 -1.63
CA ARG A 321 -5.65 3.78 -1.84
C ARG A 321 -6.32 3.25 -0.59
N GLU A 322 -5.65 2.38 0.12
CA GLU A 322 -6.14 1.87 1.40
C GLU A 322 -6.29 3.00 2.42
N ILE A 323 -5.28 3.88 2.53
CA ILE A 323 -5.34 5.06 3.40
C ILE A 323 -6.50 5.99 3.00
N PHE A 324 -6.68 6.21 1.71
CA PHE A 324 -7.82 7.01 1.22
C PHE A 324 -9.18 6.42 1.63
N ASN A 325 -9.33 5.11 1.49
CA ASN A 325 -10.59 4.43 1.82
C ASN A 325 -10.89 4.41 3.32
N VAL A 326 -9.86 4.31 4.18
CA VAL A 326 -10.02 4.18 5.64
C VAL A 326 -9.98 5.54 6.33
N LEU A 327 -9.03 6.40 5.98
CA LEU A 327 -8.74 7.66 6.69
C LEU A 327 -9.14 8.92 5.91
N GLY A 328 -9.44 8.77 4.62
CA GLY A 328 -9.87 9.88 3.76
C GLY A 328 -8.74 10.58 3.00
N ILE A 329 -9.10 11.65 2.26
CA ILE A 329 -8.22 12.30 1.28
C ILE A 329 -7.06 13.09 1.89
N GLU A 330 -7.26 13.71 3.04
CA GLU A 330 -6.24 14.45 3.76
C GLU A 330 -5.09 13.54 4.20
N ALA A 331 -5.44 12.37 4.76
CA ALA A 331 -4.46 11.37 5.15
C ALA A 331 -3.73 10.80 3.92
N ALA A 332 -4.44 10.57 2.83
CA ALA A 332 -3.85 10.11 1.57
C ALA A 332 -2.86 11.14 1.01
N ARG A 333 -3.20 12.43 1.04
CA ARG A 333 -2.28 13.51 0.65
C ARG A 333 -0.98 13.48 1.45
N GLN A 334 -1.10 13.39 2.78
CA GLN A 334 0.07 13.33 3.65
C GLN A 334 0.89 12.06 3.41
N SER A 335 0.24 10.93 3.15
CA SER A 335 0.92 9.68 2.81
C SER A 335 1.68 9.78 1.49
N ILE A 336 1.09 10.36 0.43
CA ILE A 336 1.78 10.60 -0.83
C ILE A 336 3.03 11.45 -0.61
N TYR A 337 2.92 12.52 0.18
CA TYR A 337 4.05 13.38 0.49
C TYR A 337 5.16 12.62 1.23
N ASN A 338 4.81 11.86 2.26
CA ASN A 338 5.78 11.10 3.05
C ASN A 338 6.49 10.04 2.21
N GLU A 339 5.76 9.29 1.39
CA GLU A 339 6.33 8.25 0.51
C GLU A 339 7.26 8.85 -0.56
N LEU A 340 6.88 9.98 -1.18
CA LEU A 340 7.75 10.68 -2.14
C LEU A 340 9.02 11.19 -1.45
N THR A 341 8.90 11.77 -0.26
CA THR A 341 10.03 12.27 0.50
C THR A 341 10.96 11.11 0.90
N GLU A 342 10.42 9.99 1.40
CA GLU A 342 11.21 8.80 1.76
C GLU A 342 12.00 8.25 0.57
N VAL A 343 11.39 8.21 -0.62
CA VAL A 343 12.08 7.73 -1.84
C VAL A 343 13.20 8.68 -2.27
N MET A 344 13.00 10.00 -2.14
CA MET A 344 14.00 11.01 -2.51
C MET A 344 15.14 11.09 -1.50
N GLU A 345 14.85 11.05 -0.21
CA GLU A 345 15.85 11.02 0.86
C GLU A 345 16.73 9.78 0.77
N PHE A 346 16.10 8.63 0.46
CA PHE A 346 16.84 7.38 0.21
C PHE A 346 17.84 7.51 -0.95
N SER A 347 17.49 8.26 -1.99
CA SER A 347 18.37 8.54 -3.14
C SER A 347 19.40 9.64 -2.85
N GLY A 348 19.39 10.24 -1.63
CA GLY A 348 20.26 11.35 -1.24
C GLY A 348 19.93 12.66 -1.94
N VAL A 349 18.76 12.79 -2.53
CA VAL A 349 18.30 14.01 -3.23
C VAL A 349 17.38 14.81 -2.31
N TYR A 350 17.76 16.05 -2.03
CA TYR A 350 16.89 16.98 -1.32
C TYR A 350 15.99 17.72 -2.31
N ILE A 351 14.68 17.68 -2.05
CA ILE A 351 13.68 18.43 -2.81
C ILE A 351 12.94 19.35 -1.83
N ASN A 352 12.79 20.61 -2.21
CA ASN A 352 12.06 21.56 -1.39
C ASN A 352 10.58 21.17 -1.29
N TYR A 353 10.00 21.42 -0.12
CA TYR A 353 8.59 21.14 0.20
C TYR A 353 7.61 21.64 -0.87
N HIS A 354 7.82 22.81 -1.43
CA HIS A 354 6.93 23.43 -2.40
C HIS A 354 6.67 22.57 -3.65
N HIS A 355 7.70 21.87 -4.14
CA HIS A 355 7.56 21.03 -5.33
C HIS A 355 6.77 19.75 -5.04
N SER A 356 7.10 19.09 -3.93
CA SER A 356 6.41 17.86 -3.53
C SER A 356 4.96 18.14 -3.11
N SER A 357 4.71 19.26 -2.41
CA SER A 357 3.38 19.63 -1.99
C SER A 357 2.46 19.96 -3.17
N LEU A 358 2.97 20.70 -4.18
CA LEU A 358 2.21 21.01 -5.40
C LEU A 358 1.76 19.75 -6.12
N LEU A 359 2.64 18.75 -6.22
CA LEU A 359 2.33 17.45 -6.80
C LEU A 359 1.23 16.73 -6.00
N CYS A 360 1.37 16.68 -4.68
CA CYS A 360 0.38 16.07 -3.79
C CYS A 360 -0.97 16.77 -3.88
N ASP A 361 -0.97 18.10 -3.87
CA ASP A 361 -2.18 18.92 -4.00
C ASP A 361 -2.88 18.64 -5.32
N ARG A 362 -2.14 18.54 -6.42
CA ARG A 362 -2.72 18.22 -7.73
C ARG A 362 -3.35 16.81 -7.76
N MET A 363 -2.76 15.84 -7.06
CA MET A 363 -3.29 14.48 -6.99
C MET A 363 -4.55 14.37 -6.12
N THR A 364 -4.76 15.32 -5.21
CA THR A 364 -5.82 15.25 -4.18
C THR A 364 -6.77 16.44 -4.19
N CYS A 365 -6.67 17.37 -5.17
CA CYS A 365 -7.52 18.56 -5.24
C CYS A 365 -8.99 18.25 -5.54
N ASN A 366 -9.29 17.15 -6.20
CA ASN A 366 -10.63 16.66 -6.42
C ASN A 366 -11.07 15.80 -5.23
N LYS A 367 -12.33 15.42 -5.18
CA LYS A 367 -12.88 14.52 -4.13
C LYS A 367 -12.21 13.15 -4.15
N ASP A 368 -11.70 12.74 -5.30
CA ASP A 368 -11.05 11.46 -5.54
C ASP A 368 -9.55 11.63 -5.81
N LEU A 369 -8.80 10.54 -5.66
CA LEU A 369 -7.40 10.50 -6.01
C LEU A 369 -7.22 10.50 -7.54
N VAL A 370 -6.50 11.49 -8.05
CA VAL A 370 -6.21 11.64 -9.48
C VAL A 370 -4.76 11.25 -9.77
N SER A 371 -4.56 10.30 -10.67
CA SER A 371 -3.22 9.91 -11.11
C SER A 371 -2.62 10.95 -12.06
N ILE A 372 -1.31 11.19 -11.93
CA ILE A 372 -0.54 12.05 -12.86
C ILE A 372 0.01 11.18 -14.00
N PHE A 373 -0.88 10.43 -14.61
CA PHE A 373 -0.61 9.60 -15.78
C PHE A 373 -1.74 9.79 -16.78
N ARG A 374 -1.59 9.17 -17.95
CA ARG A 374 -2.58 9.24 -19.04
C ARG A 374 -4.03 9.08 -18.57
N SER A 375 -4.28 8.06 -17.75
CA SER A 375 -5.63 7.75 -17.27
C SER A 375 -6.24 8.86 -16.41
N GLY A 376 -5.45 9.51 -15.57
CA GLY A 376 -5.89 10.62 -14.74
C GLY A 376 -6.13 11.88 -15.55
N LEU A 377 -5.17 12.24 -16.42
CA LEU A 377 -5.27 13.46 -17.24
C LEU A 377 -6.44 13.41 -18.23
N LEU A 378 -6.71 12.24 -18.83
CA LEU A 378 -7.82 12.09 -19.79
C LEU A 378 -9.20 12.25 -19.13
N ASN A 379 -9.30 11.92 -17.85
CA ASN A 379 -10.56 12.01 -17.09
C ASN A 379 -10.72 13.33 -16.33
N ASP A 380 -9.73 14.19 -16.39
CA ASP A 380 -9.75 15.46 -15.69
C ASP A 380 -10.52 16.55 -16.48
N ASN A 381 -10.99 17.59 -15.80
CA ASN A 381 -11.67 18.75 -16.38
C ASN A 381 -10.69 19.74 -17.01
N VAL A 382 -9.80 19.24 -17.86
CA VAL A 382 -8.85 20.06 -18.64
C VAL A 382 -9.29 20.10 -20.07
N GLY A 383 -9.04 21.20 -20.77
CA GLY A 383 -9.42 21.38 -22.17
C GLY A 383 -8.81 20.31 -23.10
N PRO A 384 -9.48 20.00 -24.21
CA PRO A 384 -9.06 18.94 -25.14
C PRO A 384 -7.67 19.18 -25.75
N ILE A 385 -7.26 20.43 -25.92
CA ILE A 385 -5.94 20.76 -26.47
C ILE A 385 -4.84 20.35 -25.49
N ALA A 386 -4.99 20.68 -24.22
CA ALA A 386 -4.03 20.28 -23.20
C ALA A 386 -3.96 18.76 -23.04
N LYS A 387 -5.09 18.04 -23.10
CA LYS A 387 -5.12 16.58 -23.11
C LYS A 387 -4.39 15.98 -24.31
N ALA A 388 -4.57 16.59 -25.49
CA ALA A 388 -3.92 16.14 -26.73
C ALA A 388 -2.40 16.32 -26.71
N THR A 389 -1.87 17.30 -25.95
CA THR A 389 -0.41 17.51 -25.85
C THR A 389 0.30 16.42 -25.05
N PHE A 390 -0.41 15.69 -24.20
CA PHE A 390 0.24 14.75 -23.30
C PHE A 390 0.45 13.37 -23.91
N GLU A 391 -0.35 12.82 -24.66
CA GLU A 391 -0.25 11.55 -25.39
C GLU A 391 -1.59 11.31 -26.13
N VAL A 392 -1.62 10.36 -27.06
CA VAL A 392 -2.86 9.88 -27.71
C VAL A 392 -3.69 11.03 -28.32
N HIS A 393 -3.00 11.98 -28.94
CA HIS A 393 -3.60 13.20 -29.52
C HIS A 393 -4.75 12.92 -30.49
N THR A 394 -4.66 11.86 -31.29
CA THR A 394 -5.70 11.51 -32.29
C THR A 394 -7.00 11.09 -31.64
N GLU A 395 -6.96 10.25 -30.61
CA GLU A 395 -8.16 9.79 -29.90
C GLU A 395 -8.84 10.94 -29.14
N VAL A 396 -8.04 11.79 -28.50
CA VAL A 396 -8.54 12.95 -27.74
C VAL A 396 -9.24 13.91 -28.66
N LEU A 397 -8.59 14.30 -29.80
CA LEU A 397 -9.18 15.22 -30.76
C LEU A 397 -10.43 14.64 -31.46
N LEU A 398 -10.44 13.34 -31.79
CA LEU A 398 -11.62 12.67 -32.32
C LEU A 398 -12.77 12.64 -31.30
N LYS A 399 -12.47 12.39 -30.03
CA LYS A 399 -13.48 12.41 -28.97
C LYS A 399 -14.03 13.82 -28.79
N ALA A 400 -13.18 14.83 -28.71
CA ALA A 400 -13.57 16.23 -28.62
C ALA A 400 -14.44 16.70 -29.81
N ALA A 401 -14.05 16.33 -31.02
CA ALA A 401 -14.83 16.65 -32.23
C ALA A 401 -16.20 15.95 -32.22
N ARG A 402 -16.28 14.69 -31.73
CA ARG A 402 -17.54 13.93 -31.66
C ARG A 402 -18.52 14.55 -30.67
N HIS A 403 -18.02 15.03 -29.54
CA HIS A 403 -18.83 15.56 -28.44
C HIS A 403 -18.97 17.11 -28.51
N ALA A 404 -18.32 17.76 -29.49
CA ALA A 404 -18.23 19.21 -29.61
C ALA A 404 -17.70 19.87 -28.32
N ASP A 405 -16.65 19.27 -27.73
CA ASP A 405 -16.05 19.78 -26.51
C ASP A 405 -15.41 21.15 -26.77
N PHE A 406 -15.64 22.09 -25.86
CA PHE A 406 -15.11 23.45 -25.96
C PHE A 406 -13.83 23.57 -25.13
N ASP A 407 -12.80 24.23 -25.64
CA ASP A 407 -11.57 24.54 -24.93
C ASP A 407 -11.55 26.02 -24.53
N HIS A 408 -11.52 26.27 -23.22
CA HIS A 408 -11.50 27.62 -22.66
C HIS A 408 -10.14 28.33 -22.78
N MET A 409 -9.12 27.66 -23.29
CA MET A 409 -7.77 28.21 -23.55
C MET A 409 -7.10 28.78 -22.28
N ARG A 410 -7.40 28.24 -21.11
CA ARG A 410 -6.82 28.74 -19.85
C ARG A 410 -5.48 28.10 -19.51
N GLY A 411 -5.22 26.91 -19.99
CA GLY A 411 -4.00 26.15 -19.70
C GLY A 411 -2.78 26.72 -20.42
N VAL A 412 -1.61 26.47 -19.85
CA VAL A 412 -0.33 26.88 -20.46
C VAL A 412 -0.14 26.22 -21.83
N SER A 413 -0.35 24.90 -21.91
CA SER A 413 -0.17 24.11 -23.12
C SER A 413 -1.08 24.55 -24.24
N ALA A 414 -2.36 24.84 -23.97
CA ALA A 414 -3.32 25.29 -24.95
C ALA A 414 -2.94 26.63 -25.55
N ASN A 415 -2.54 27.60 -24.70
CA ASN A 415 -2.10 28.93 -25.17
C ASN A 415 -0.81 28.87 -25.98
N VAL A 416 0.17 28.08 -25.53
CA VAL A 416 1.44 27.92 -26.26
C VAL A 416 1.23 27.31 -27.65
N MET A 417 0.38 26.27 -27.74
CA MET A 417 0.08 25.63 -29.03
C MET A 417 -0.61 26.58 -30.05
N THR A 418 -1.44 27.48 -29.53
CA THR A 418 -2.16 28.45 -30.40
C THR A 418 -1.42 29.75 -30.59
N GLY A 419 -0.21 29.91 -30.01
CA GLY A 419 0.61 31.09 -30.16
C GLY A 419 0.09 32.29 -29.36
N GLN A 420 -0.72 32.08 -28.34
CA GLN A 420 -1.25 33.10 -27.46
C GLN A 420 -0.42 33.23 -26.18
N TYR A 421 -0.45 34.43 -25.59
CA TYR A 421 0.12 34.62 -24.27
C TYR A 421 -0.75 33.96 -23.21
N GLY A 422 -0.13 33.24 -22.27
CA GLY A 422 -0.86 32.63 -21.16
C GLY A 422 -1.37 33.67 -20.16
N CYS A 423 -2.53 33.45 -19.58
CA CYS A 423 -3.15 34.33 -18.57
C CYS A 423 -2.52 34.17 -17.18
N TYR A 424 -1.18 34.24 -17.07
CA TYR A 424 -0.42 34.11 -15.83
C TYR A 424 0.81 35.01 -15.81
N GLY A 425 1.38 35.23 -14.63
CA GLY A 425 2.53 36.14 -14.46
C GLY A 425 2.19 37.57 -14.81
N THR A 426 3.03 38.24 -15.58
CA THR A 426 2.83 39.64 -16.00
C THR A 426 1.62 39.85 -16.91
N ASN A 427 1.13 38.80 -17.58
CA ASN A 427 -0.06 38.84 -18.41
C ASN A 427 -1.35 38.46 -17.67
N ALA A 428 -1.30 38.22 -16.35
CA ALA A 428 -2.47 37.93 -15.53
C ALA A 428 -3.39 39.14 -15.34
N PHE A 429 -2.88 40.34 -15.54
CA PHE A 429 -3.63 41.59 -15.41
C PHE A 429 -3.21 42.58 -16.49
N GLN A 430 -4.09 43.47 -16.84
CA GLN A 430 -3.83 44.57 -17.77
C GLN A 430 -4.11 45.89 -17.04
N LEU A 431 -3.32 46.92 -17.42
CA LEU A 431 -3.58 48.27 -16.98
C LEU A 431 -4.44 48.93 -18.08
N ILE A 432 -5.64 49.28 -17.72
CA ILE A 432 -6.57 49.97 -18.62
C ILE A 432 -6.73 51.41 -18.16
N LEU A 433 -6.57 52.35 -19.09
CA LEU A 433 -6.83 53.74 -18.80
C LEU A 433 -8.34 53.95 -18.73
N ASP A 434 -8.83 54.48 -17.61
CA ASP A 434 -10.23 54.85 -17.47
C ASP A 434 -10.49 56.15 -18.26
N LEU A 435 -10.97 55.97 -19.50
CA LEU A 435 -11.26 57.08 -20.39
C LEU A 435 -12.36 57.98 -19.84
N LYS A 436 -13.33 57.46 -19.12
CA LYS A 436 -14.41 58.26 -18.50
C LYS A 436 -13.90 59.16 -17.41
N SER A 437 -13.01 58.70 -16.58
CA SER A 437 -12.34 59.51 -15.58
C SER A 437 -11.38 60.53 -16.22
N PHE A 438 -10.75 60.13 -17.35
CA PHE A 438 -9.83 61.03 -18.10
C PHE A 438 -10.59 62.14 -18.81
N GLU A 439 -11.75 61.91 -19.39
CA GLU A 439 -12.61 62.95 -20.01
C GLU A 439 -13.15 63.96 -18.98
N ASN A 440 -13.29 63.54 -17.72
CA ASN A 440 -13.75 64.41 -16.63
C ASN A 440 -12.61 65.21 -15.96
N LEU A 441 -11.36 64.96 -16.32
CA LEU A 441 -10.24 65.78 -15.85
C LEU A 441 -10.27 67.12 -16.60
N GLU A 442 -10.53 68.21 -15.87
CA GLU A 442 -10.30 69.56 -16.32
C GLU A 442 -8.85 69.71 -16.78
N SER A 443 -8.61 70.49 -17.82
CA SER A 443 -7.26 70.74 -18.37
C SER A 443 -6.33 71.28 -17.27
N ILE A 444 -5.52 70.43 -16.70
CA ILE A 444 -4.56 70.77 -15.64
C ILE A 444 -3.39 71.50 -16.35
N GLU A 445 -3.00 72.68 -15.86
CA GLU A 445 -1.84 73.40 -16.37
C GLU A 445 -0.56 72.55 -16.16
N VAL A 446 0.45 72.77 -17.05
CA VAL A 446 1.65 71.88 -17.13
C VAL A 446 2.44 71.83 -15.83
N ASP A 447 2.31 72.81 -14.95
CA ASP A 447 2.99 72.82 -13.65
C ASP A 447 2.26 71.92 -12.61
N GLU A 448 0.94 71.86 -12.62
CA GLU A 448 0.15 70.92 -11.80
C GLU A 448 0.37 69.46 -12.21
N VAL A 449 0.62 69.21 -13.49
CA VAL A 449 0.98 67.83 -13.94
C VAL A 449 2.34 67.39 -13.36
N LYS A 450 3.28 68.32 -13.25
CA LYS A 450 4.58 68.01 -12.61
C LYS A 450 4.48 67.77 -11.10
N GLU A 451 3.62 68.50 -10.42
CA GLU A 451 3.33 68.25 -9.01
C GLU A 451 2.63 66.91 -8.81
N LEU A 452 1.65 66.57 -9.61
CA LEU A 452 0.98 65.25 -9.64
C LEU A 452 1.96 64.14 -9.92
N PHE A 453 2.91 64.30 -10.82
CA PHE A 453 3.95 63.31 -11.11
C PHE A 453 4.94 63.17 -9.93
N ASN A 454 5.20 64.19 -9.19
CA ASN A 454 6.03 64.15 -8.00
C ASN A 454 5.28 63.53 -6.84
N ASP A 455 4.00 63.80 -6.67
CA ASP A 455 3.13 63.15 -5.69
C ASP A 455 2.94 61.66 -5.98
N LEU A 456 2.88 61.26 -7.26
CA LEU A 456 2.86 59.85 -7.66
C LEU A 456 4.20 59.13 -7.42
N LYS A 457 5.32 59.86 -7.42
CA LYS A 457 6.63 59.31 -7.04
C LYS A 457 6.80 59.19 -5.53
N GLU A 458 6.22 60.08 -4.75
CA GLU A 458 6.31 60.08 -3.28
C GLU A 458 5.23 59.23 -2.61
N ASN A 459 4.02 59.18 -3.17
CA ASN A 459 2.92 58.40 -2.65
C ASN A 459 2.79 57.07 -3.42
N ASN A 460 3.19 56.03 -2.77
CA ASN A 460 2.95 54.62 -3.10
C ASN A 460 1.86 54.36 -4.15
N ILE A 461 2.20 53.50 -5.07
CA ILE A 461 1.41 52.80 -6.09
C ILE A 461 0.01 52.28 -5.62
N SER A 462 -0.40 52.59 -4.37
CA SER A 462 -1.64 52.13 -3.74
C SER A 462 -2.96 52.68 -4.36
N ASN A 463 -2.85 53.71 -5.22
CA ASN A 463 -4.05 54.33 -5.85
C ASN A 463 -4.26 53.95 -7.32
N LEU A 464 -3.36 53.17 -7.92
CA LEU A 464 -3.59 52.60 -9.23
C LEU A 464 -4.57 51.40 -9.10
N LYS A 465 -5.78 51.56 -9.61
CA LYS A 465 -6.70 50.38 -9.74
C LYS A 465 -6.10 49.41 -10.74
N ILE A 466 -5.43 48.39 -10.20
CA ILE A 466 -4.99 47.23 -10.97
C ILE A 466 -6.23 46.36 -11.13
N ILE A 467 -6.77 46.33 -12.32
CA ILE A 467 -7.94 45.52 -12.62
C ILE A 467 -7.44 44.19 -13.19
N ASN A 468 -7.77 43.11 -12.50
CA ASN A 468 -7.43 41.77 -12.96
C ASN A 468 -8.19 41.47 -14.28
N ASN A 469 -7.57 40.83 -15.24
CA ASN A 469 -8.18 40.40 -16.52
C ASN A 469 -9.52 39.68 -16.33
N ILE A 470 -9.67 38.93 -15.25
CA ILE A 470 -10.89 38.19 -14.94
C ILE A 470 -12.03 39.14 -14.56
N SER A 471 -11.78 40.21 -13.81
CA SER A 471 -12.80 41.22 -13.48
C SER A 471 -13.21 42.05 -14.68
N ASN A 472 -12.27 42.35 -15.58
CA ASN A 472 -12.57 43.09 -16.81
C ASN A 472 -13.41 42.29 -17.80
N ILE A 473 -13.24 40.97 -17.87
CA ILE A 473 -14.09 40.12 -18.71
C ILE A 473 -15.54 40.15 -18.23
N LYS A 474 -15.79 40.22 -16.93
CA LYS A 474 -17.14 40.36 -16.37
C LYS A 474 -17.75 41.73 -16.70
N GLU A 475 -17.01 42.83 -16.53
CA GLU A 475 -17.50 44.18 -16.80
C GLU A 475 -17.77 44.39 -18.30
N LEU A 476 -16.90 43.87 -19.19
CA LEU A 476 -17.11 43.92 -20.62
C LEU A 476 -18.31 43.06 -21.10
N ASN A 477 -18.60 41.98 -20.40
CA ASN A 477 -19.73 41.12 -20.74
C ASN A 477 -21.06 41.69 -20.21
N GLU A 478 -21.05 42.43 -19.10
CA GLU A 478 -22.24 43.13 -18.59
C GLU A 478 -22.71 44.24 -19.54
N ASP A 479 -21.79 44.98 -20.20
CA ASP A 479 -22.11 46.01 -21.19
C ASP A 479 -22.59 45.43 -22.55
N ASN A 480 -22.29 44.17 -22.84
CA ASN A 480 -22.60 43.53 -24.13
C ASN A 480 -23.79 42.52 -24.09
N ASN A 481 -24.57 42.48 -23.04
CA ASN A 481 -25.80 41.65 -22.95
C ASN A 481 -25.62 40.17 -23.37
N CYS A 482 -24.45 39.59 -23.18
CA CYS A 482 -24.23 38.17 -23.35
C CYS A 482 -24.43 37.50 -21.99
N ASN A 483 -25.63 36.99 -21.76
CA ASN A 483 -26.03 36.19 -20.59
C ASN A 483 -25.40 34.77 -20.70
N ASP A 484 -24.09 34.65 -20.69
CA ASP A 484 -23.44 33.39 -20.46
C ASP A 484 -22.96 33.40 -19.02
N GLU A 485 -23.77 32.83 -18.12
CA GLU A 485 -23.34 32.45 -16.78
C GLU A 485 -22.16 31.48 -16.91
N TYR A 486 -20.96 32.01 -16.75
CA TYR A 486 -19.76 31.22 -16.69
C TYR A 486 -19.61 30.70 -15.27
N ASP A 487 -19.93 29.43 -15.05
CA ASP A 487 -19.59 28.68 -13.84
C ASP A 487 -18.13 28.19 -13.98
N PRO A 488 -17.18 28.74 -13.23
CA PRO A 488 -15.83 28.18 -13.16
C PRO A 488 -15.90 26.90 -12.32
N GLY A 489 -16.31 25.80 -12.95
CA GLY A 489 -16.27 24.49 -12.32
C GLY A 489 -14.84 24.15 -11.88
N TYR A 490 -14.53 24.39 -10.61
CA TYR A 490 -13.46 23.81 -9.85
C TYR A 490 -14.04 22.89 -8.78
#